data_87f3b4576a965d910b66d01ea5104ac1
#
_entry.id   87f3b4576a965d910b66d01ea5104ac1
#
_cell.length_a   1.000
_cell.length_b   1.000
_cell.length_c   1.000
_cell.angle_alpha   90.00
_cell.angle_beta   90.00
_cell.angle_gamma   90.00
#
_symmetry.space_group_name_H-M   'P 1'
#
loop_
_entity.id
_entity.type
_entity.pdbx_description
1 polymer ?
#
loop_
_entity_poly.entity_id
_entity_poly.type
_entity_poly.pdbx_seq_one_letter_code
_entity_poly.pdbx_strand_id
1 'polypeptide(L)'
;MAITQKCQYALRAIYELARRGEGPCKIGAVAEAQGIPVRFLENILNSLKGAGFVDSARGKDGGYFLARPASAITVGEVIRFVQGDFRPVECGDEDDVCSVYGSCVFRPLWERAQEALEAVYDGTTFQDLLDHSEENRHGPECRCGRKVKIQKA
;
A
#
# COMPACT_ATOMS: atom_id res chain seq x y z
N MET A 1 -12.11 -0.41 -9.01
CA MET A 1 -11.66 -0.10 -7.62
C MET A 1 -10.46 0.86 -7.69
N ALA A 2 -10.49 1.97 -6.98
CA ALA A 2 -9.36 2.89 -6.90
C ALA A 2 -8.63 2.68 -5.57
N ILE A 3 -7.29 2.69 -5.60
CA ILE A 3 -6.48 2.71 -4.37
C ILE A 3 -6.69 4.05 -3.67
N THR A 4 -7.21 4.03 -2.45
CA THR A 4 -7.49 5.26 -1.68
C THR A 4 -6.20 6.00 -1.32
N GLN A 5 -6.29 7.32 -1.10
CA GLN A 5 -5.13 8.11 -0.68
C GLN A 5 -4.52 7.61 0.63
N LYS A 6 -5.35 7.17 1.58
CA LYS A 6 -4.90 6.56 2.83
C LYS A 6 -4.06 5.31 2.56
N CYS A 7 -4.52 4.45 1.65
CA CYS A 7 -3.79 3.24 1.27
C CYS A 7 -2.47 3.57 0.55
N GLN A 8 -2.48 4.54 -0.37
CA GLN A 8 -1.25 5.01 -1.03
C GLN A 8 -0.23 5.51 -0.01
N TYR A 9 -0.66 6.27 1.00
CA TYR A 9 0.23 6.74 2.05
C TYR A 9 0.77 5.60 2.92
N ALA A 10 -0.04 4.59 3.22
CA ALA A 10 0.40 3.41 3.96
C ALA A 10 1.48 2.62 3.19
N LEU A 11 1.24 2.35 1.91
CA LEU A 11 2.21 1.68 1.03
C LEU A 11 3.53 2.45 0.95
N ARG A 12 3.45 3.77 0.76
CA ARG A 12 4.64 4.65 0.68
C ARG A 12 5.38 4.73 2.01
N ALA A 13 4.68 4.71 3.14
CA ALA A 13 5.29 4.70 4.46
C ALA A 13 6.07 3.40 4.71
N ILE A 14 5.48 2.24 4.43
CA ILE A 14 6.15 0.94 4.56
C ILE A 14 7.35 0.86 3.61
N TYR A 15 7.20 1.28 2.36
CA TYR A 15 8.30 1.32 1.39
C TYR A 15 9.47 2.18 1.89
N GLU A 16 9.19 3.36 2.44
CA GLU A 16 10.25 4.24 2.95
C GLU A 16 10.97 3.64 4.15
N LEU A 17 10.23 2.99 5.07
CA LEU A 17 10.84 2.27 6.19
C LEU A 17 11.70 1.10 5.71
N ALA A 18 11.21 0.32 4.73
CA ALA A 18 11.96 -0.75 4.11
C ALA A 18 13.26 -0.25 3.44
N ARG A 19 13.18 0.85 2.70
CA ARG A 19 14.31 1.48 1.99
C ARG A 19 15.41 1.97 2.93
N ARG A 20 15.04 2.41 4.12
CA ARG A 20 16.00 2.88 5.12
C ARG A 20 16.71 1.76 5.87
N GLY A 21 16.22 0.54 5.75
CA GLY A 21 16.83 -0.64 6.35
C GLY A 21 16.60 -0.76 7.85
N GLU A 22 17.52 -1.39 8.53
CA GLU A 22 17.43 -1.65 9.97
C GLU A 22 17.58 -0.39 10.82
N GLY A 23 16.63 -0.21 11.74
CA GLY A 23 16.68 0.84 12.75
C GLY A 23 15.51 1.82 12.70
N PRO A 24 15.27 2.53 13.81
CA PRO A 24 14.16 3.45 13.93
C PRO A 24 14.33 4.68 13.03
N CYS A 25 13.29 5.02 12.27
CA CYS A 25 13.23 6.23 11.46
C CYS A 25 12.21 7.21 12.04
N LYS A 26 12.62 8.47 12.19
CA LYS A 26 11.74 9.53 12.69
C LYS A 26 10.60 9.78 11.71
N ILE A 27 9.38 9.92 12.22
CA ILE A 27 8.18 10.17 11.43
C ILE A 27 8.34 11.37 10.48
N GLY A 28 8.98 12.45 10.94
CA GLY A 28 9.24 13.63 10.11
C GLY A 28 10.08 13.32 8.87
N ALA A 29 11.07 12.44 8.99
CA ALA A 29 11.92 12.04 7.87
C ALA A 29 11.17 11.17 6.85
N VAL A 30 10.26 10.30 7.30
CA VAL A 30 9.37 9.53 6.40
C VAL A 30 8.38 10.47 5.71
N ALA A 31 7.79 11.39 6.47
CA ALA A 31 6.81 12.35 5.97
C ALA A 31 7.40 13.24 4.86
N GLU A 32 8.60 13.77 5.10
CA GLU A 32 9.33 14.61 4.14
C GLU A 32 9.71 13.83 2.88
N ALA A 33 10.32 12.67 3.04
CA ALA A 33 10.77 11.84 1.91
C ALA A 33 9.62 11.41 1.00
N GLN A 34 8.45 11.17 1.58
CA GLN A 34 7.29 10.67 0.84
C GLN A 34 6.22 11.73 0.57
N GLY A 35 6.43 12.99 1.01
CA GLY A 35 5.46 14.08 0.82
C GLY A 35 4.11 13.77 1.47
N ILE A 36 4.10 13.17 2.68
CA ILE A 36 2.91 12.81 3.43
C ILE A 36 2.77 13.79 4.60
N PRO A 37 1.58 14.40 4.81
CA PRO A 37 1.38 15.24 6.00
C PRO A 37 1.57 14.44 7.29
N VAL A 38 2.38 14.95 8.23
CA VAL A 38 2.80 14.23 9.44
C VAL A 38 1.61 13.70 10.25
N ARG A 39 0.55 14.51 10.41
CA ARG A 39 -0.65 14.10 11.17
C ARG A 39 -1.36 12.88 10.56
N PHE A 40 -1.43 12.81 9.23
CA PHE A 40 -1.99 11.63 8.54
C PHE A 40 -1.07 10.42 8.67
N LEU A 41 0.24 10.64 8.54
CA LEU A 41 1.23 9.57 8.66
C LEU A 41 1.22 8.96 10.06
N GLU A 42 1.09 9.76 11.11
CA GLU A 42 1.01 9.28 12.50
C GLU A 42 -0.16 8.32 12.70
N ASN A 43 -1.35 8.67 12.23
CA ASN A 43 -2.53 7.81 12.31
C ASN A 43 -2.35 6.50 11.52
N ILE A 44 -1.74 6.59 10.34
CA ILE A 44 -1.46 5.43 9.48
C ILE A 44 -0.46 4.50 10.16
N LEU A 45 0.66 5.02 10.67
CA LEU A 45 1.70 4.24 11.34
C LEU A 45 1.17 3.58 12.61
N ASN A 46 0.33 4.27 13.39
CA ASN A 46 -0.33 3.68 14.56
C ASN A 46 -1.24 2.51 14.17
N SER A 47 -2.01 2.64 13.08
CA SER A 47 -2.84 1.54 12.56
C SER A 47 -1.98 0.37 12.09
N LEU A 48 -0.93 0.63 11.31
CA LEU A 48 0.01 -0.37 10.81
C LEU A 48 0.76 -1.08 11.94
N LYS A 49 1.06 -0.37 13.04
CA LYS A 49 1.67 -0.96 14.24
C LYS A 49 0.70 -1.93 14.93
N GLY A 50 -0.57 -1.55 15.05
CA GLY A 50 -1.61 -2.44 15.59
C GLY A 50 -1.77 -3.74 14.80
N ALA A 51 -1.48 -3.70 13.49
CA ALA A 51 -1.53 -4.85 12.59
C ALA A 51 -0.20 -5.61 12.46
N GLY A 52 0.87 -5.18 13.13
CA GLY A 52 2.17 -5.85 13.11
C GLY A 52 2.99 -5.67 11.82
N PHE A 53 2.69 -4.66 11.02
CA PHE A 53 3.53 -4.29 9.87
C PHE A 53 4.73 -3.45 10.28
N VAL A 54 4.54 -2.56 11.24
CA VAL A 54 5.58 -1.69 11.79
C VAL A 54 5.61 -1.76 13.30
N ASP A 55 6.73 -1.36 13.88
CA ASP A 55 6.85 -1.12 15.32
C ASP A 55 7.57 0.21 15.58
N SER A 56 7.68 0.62 16.84
CA SER A 56 8.30 1.88 17.21
C SER A 56 9.17 1.75 18.45
N ALA A 57 10.32 2.41 18.42
CA ALA A 57 11.18 2.61 19.58
C ALA A 57 10.97 4.01 20.17
N ARG A 58 11.02 4.12 21.50
CA ARG A 58 10.94 5.39 22.23
C ARG A 58 12.33 5.99 22.45
N GLY A 59 12.38 7.28 22.73
CA GLY A 59 13.59 7.99 23.13
C GLY A 59 14.17 8.90 22.05
N LYS A 60 15.34 9.47 22.31
CA LYS A 60 16.01 10.46 21.44
C LYS A 60 16.31 9.88 20.06
N ASP A 61 16.72 8.61 20.02
CA ASP A 61 17.03 7.87 18.79
C ASP A 61 15.89 6.93 18.36
N GLY A 62 14.68 7.18 18.88
CA GLY A 62 13.47 6.42 18.56
C GLY A 62 12.86 6.80 17.22
N GLY A 63 11.85 6.03 16.83
CA GLY A 63 11.13 6.19 15.59
C GLY A 63 10.39 4.91 15.21
N TYR A 64 9.95 4.82 13.95
CA TYR A 64 9.27 3.66 13.40
C TYR A 64 10.20 2.80 12.56
N PHE A 65 9.98 1.49 12.57
CA PHE A 65 10.71 0.49 11.77
C PHE A 65 9.77 -0.65 11.38
N LEU A 66 10.17 -1.47 10.41
CA LEU A 66 9.37 -2.64 10.02
C LEU A 66 9.40 -3.70 11.13
N ALA A 67 8.24 -4.22 11.52
CA ALA A 67 8.13 -5.32 12.49
C ALA A 67 8.48 -6.68 11.89
N ARG A 68 8.45 -6.80 10.55
CA ARG A 68 8.80 -7.98 9.77
C ARG A 68 9.73 -7.60 8.62
N PRO A 69 10.57 -8.52 8.09
CA PRO A 69 11.38 -8.24 6.90
C PRO A 69 10.53 -7.76 5.72
N ALA A 70 11.05 -6.86 4.89
CA ALA A 70 10.36 -6.34 3.70
C ALA A 70 9.93 -7.46 2.73
N SER A 71 10.69 -8.56 2.67
CA SER A 71 10.38 -9.77 1.90
C SER A 71 9.21 -10.60 2.46
N ALA A 72 8.79 -10.33 3.71
CA ALA A 72 7.66 -11.01 4.36
C ALA A 72 6.41 -10.13 4.43
N ILE A 73 6.40 -8.98 3.76
CA ILE A 73 5.25 -8.08 3.69
C ILE A 73 4.88 -7.90 2.22
N THR A 74 3.67 -8.32 1.84
CA THR A 74 3.17 -8.13 0.47
C THR A 74 2.39 -6.83 0.32
N VAL A 75 2.34 -6.31 -0.89
CA VAL A 75 1.49 -5.14 -1.23
C VAL A 75 0.02 -5.47 -0.97
N GLY A 76 -0.41 -6.69 -1.31
CA GLY A 76 -1.78 -7.16 -1.11
C GLY A 76 -2.22 -7.18 0.35
N GLU A 77 -1.36 -7.67 1.28
CA GLU A 77 -1.66 -7.64 2.72
C GLU A 77 -1.95 -6.22 3.21
N VAL A 78 -1.13 -5.24 2.81
CA VAL A 78 -1.29 -3.84 3.23
C VAL A 78 -2.55 -3.23 2.65
N ILE A 79 -2.86 -3.48 1.37
CA ILE A 79 -4.08 -2.95 0.75
C ILE A 79 -5.32 -3.51 1.44
N ARG A 80 -5.39 -4.84 1.65
CA ARG A 80 -6.52 -5.48 2.35
C ARG A 80 -6.70 -4.93 3.76
N PHE A 81 -5.60 -4.73 4.49
CA PHE A 81 -5.67 -4.16 5.83
C PHE A 81 -6.23 -2.72 5.85
N VAL A 82 -5.84 -1.87 4.89
CA VAL A 82 -6.16 -0.43 4.92
C VAL A 82 -7.52 -0.12 4.31
N GLN A 83 -7.93 -0.84 3.28
CA GLN A 83 -9.15 -0.53 2.50
C GLN A 83 -10.06 -1.72 2.21
N GLY A 84 -9.69 -2.93 2.63
CA GLY A 84 -10.48 -4.15 2.39
C GLY A 84 -10.12 -4.87 1.10
N ASP A 85 -10.97 -5.84 0.73
CA ASP A 85 -10.74 -6.74 -0.40
C ASP A 85 -10.73 -6.06 -1.78
N PHE A 86 -10.05 -6.73 -2.71
CA PHE A 86 -9.95 -6.28 -4.12
C PHE A 86 -11.21 -6.66 -4.90
N ARG A 87 -12.33 -5.99 -4.69
CA ARG A 87 -13.54 -6.22 -5.46
C ARG A 87 -13.68 -5.21 -6.59
N PRO A 88 -13.59 -5.61 -7.87
CA PRO A 88 -13.79 -4.70 -9.00
C PRO A 88 -15.18 -4.07 -9.01
N VAL A 89 -16.17 -4.82 -8.54
CA VAL A 89 -17.56 -4.43 -8.36
C VAL A 89 -18.11 -4.98 -7.05
N GLU A 90 -18.99 -4.25 -6.41
CA GLU A 90 -19.77 -4.71 -5.27
C GLU A 90 -20.96 -5.54 -5.78
N CYS A 91 -20.68 -6.77 -6.18
CA CYS A 91 -21.75 -7.76 -6.34
C CYS A 91 -22.05 -8.27 -4.94
N GLY A 92 -23.27 -8.05 -4.42
CA GLY A 92 -23.70 -8.52 -3.11
C GLY A 92 -23.43 -10.02 -2.92
N ASP A 93 -23.18 -10.40 -1.67
CA ASP A 93 -23.18 -11.81 -1.27
C ASP A 93 -24.60 -12.39 -1.47
N GLU A 94 -24.76 -13.72 -1.40
CA GLU A 94 -26.03 -14.43 -1.75
C GLU A 94 -27.31 -13.87 -1.10
N ASP A 95 -27.18 -13.11 -0.02
CA ASP A 95 -28.28 -12.53 0.75
C ASP A 95 -28.60 -11.05 0.39
N ASP A 96 -27.70 -10.34 -0.32
CA ASP A 96 -27.90 -8.91 -0.69
C ASP A 96 -27.98 -8.77 -2.21
N VAL A 97 -29.07 -9.25 -2.76
CA VAL A 97 -29.20 -9.83 -4.08
C VAL A 97 -29.31 -8.78 -5.18
N CYS A 98 -28.26 -8.66 -5.97
CA CYS A 98 -28.41 -8.27 -7.38
C CYS A 98 -29.39 -9.26 -8.03
N SER A 99 -30.52 -8.77 -8.55
CA SER A 99 -31.59 -9.59 -9.15
C SER A 99 -31.14 -10.51 -10.30
N VAL A 100 -29.94 -10.29 -10.84
CA VAL A 100 -29.34 -11.09 -11.91
C VAL A 100 -28.12 -11.88 -11.48
N TYR A 101 -27.86 -12.00 -10.16
CA TYR A 101 -26.64 -12.62 -9.63
C TYR A 101 -26.39 -14.04 -10.19
N GLY A 102 -27.42 -14.89 -10.24
CA GLY A 102 -27.33 -16.27 -10.73
C GLY A 102 -27.20 -16.41 -12.26
N SER A 103 -27.50 -15.34 -13.02
CA SER A 103 -27.49 -15.34 -14.50
C SER A 103 -26.60 -14.25 -15.08
N CYS A 104 -25.79 -13.58 -14.25
CA CYS A 104 -24.95 -12.45 -14.67
C CYS A 104 -23.81 -12.91 -15.58
N VAL A 105 -23.85 -12.49 -16.84
CA VAL A 105 -22.82 -12.81 -17.85
C VAL A 105 -21.46 -12.16 -17.55
N PHE A 106 -21.43 -11.11 -16.72
CA PHE A 106 -20.21 -10.40 -16.34
C PHE A 106 -19.51 -10.99 -15.11
N ARG A 107 -20.19 -11.82 -14.33
CA ARG A 107 -19.64 -12.40 -13.10
C ARG A 107 -18.30 -13.11 -13.33
N PRO A 108 -18.17 -14.02 -14.32
CA PRO A 108 -16.88 -14.70 -14.57
C PRO A 108 -15.76 -13.73 -14.98
N LEU A 109 -16.11 -12.58 -15.59
CA LEU A 109 -15.15 -11.54 -15.93
C LEU A 109 -14.62 -10.84 -14.66
N TRP A 110 -15.53 -10.49 -13.75
CA TRP A 110 -15.14 -9.80 -12.51
C TRP A 110 -14.33 -10.70 -11.58
N GLU A 111 -14.69 -11.98 -11.47
CA GLU A 111 -13.92 -12.99 -10.71
C GLU A 111 -12.48 -13.09 -11.24
N ARG A 112 -12.31 -13.26 -12.55
CA ARG A 112 -10.99 -13.30 -13.19
C ARG A 112 -10.19 -12.00 -13.02
N ALA A 113 -10.85 -10.85 -13.06
CA ALA A 113 -10.17 -9.56 -12.84
C ALA A 113 -9.69 -9.42 -11.40
N GLN A 114 -10.51 -9.86 -10.44
CA GLN A 114 -10.15 -9.90 -9.03
C GLN A 114 -8.95 -10.83 -8.79
N GLU A 115 -9.01 -12.06 -9.27
CA GLU A 115 -7.92 -13.04 -9.17
C GLU A 115 -6.60 -12.50 -9.75
N ALA A 116 -6.67 -11.82 -10.90
CA ALA A 116 -5.50 -11.22 -11.52
C ALA A 116 -4.89 -10.09 -10.67
N LEU A 117 -5.72 -9.25 -10.06
CA LEU A 117 -5.26 -8.19 -9.16
C LEU A 117 -4.65 -8.77 -7.88
N GLU A 118 -5.30 -9.77 -7.30
CA GLU A 118 -4.80 -10.47 -6.11
C GLU A 118 -3.46 -11.13 -6.39
N ALA A 119 -3.34 -11.85 -7.50
CA ALA A 119 -2.08 -12.50 -7.89
C ALA A 119 -0.92 -11.50 -8.03
N VAL A 120 -1.16 -10.32 -8.60
CA VAL A 120 -0.14 -9.27 -8.74
C VAL A 120 0.23 -8.68 -7.38
N TYR A 121 -0.75 -8.32 -6.56
CA TYR A 121 -0.49 -7.63 -5.30
C TYR A 121 0.06 -8.57 -4.22
N ASP A 122 -0.40 -9.82 -4.17
CA ASP A 122 0.09 -10.82 -3.22
C ASP A 122 1.43 -11.41 -3.64
N GLY A 123 1.68 -11.46 -4.95
CA GLY A 123 2.97 -11.87 -5.50
C GLY A 123 4.06 -10.81 -5.43
N THR A 124 3.74 -9.57 -4.98
CA THR A 124 4.71 -8.46 -4.91
C THR A 124 5.01 -8.12 -3.45
N THR A 125 6.24 -8.33 -3.02
CA THR A 125 6.73 -7.92 -1.70
C THR A 125 7.33 -6.51 -1.72
N PHE A 126 7.51 -5.91 -0.55
CA PHE A 126 8.22 -4.63 -0.45
C PHE A 126 9.72 -4.77 -0.78
N GLN A 127 10.29 -5.98 -0.63
CA GLN A 127 11.65 -6.24 -1.10
C GLN A 127 11.72 -6.18 -2.63
N ASP A 128 10.79 -6.80 -3.33
CA ASP A 128 10.75 -6.73 -4.81
C ASP A 128 10.66 -5.29 -5.31
N LEU A 129 9.88 -4.43 -4.62
CA LEU A 129 9.78 -3.01 -4.96
C LEU A 129 11.10 -2.26 -4.73
N LEU A 130 11.89 -2.63 -3.72
CA LEU A 130 13.20 -2.06 -3.49
C LEU A 130 14.18 -2.47 -4.59
N ASP A 131 14.21 -3.76 -4.92
CA ASP A 131 15.10 -4.32 -5.95
C ASP A 131 14.82 -3.67 -7.30
N HIS A 132 13.56 -3.57 -7.70
CA HIS A 132 13.14 -2.87 -8.91
C HIS A 132 13.49 -1.37 -8.90
N SER A 133 13.47 -0.72 -7.73
CA SER A 133 13.83 0.71 -7.63
C SER A 133 15.31 0.95 -7.87
N GLU A 134 16.16 0.01 -7.52
CA GLU A 134 17.61 0.07 -7.76
C GLU A 134 17.93 -0.16 -9.24
N GLU A 135 17.27 -1.11 -9.88
CA GLU A 135 17.40 -1.35 -11.33
C GLU A 135 16.96 -0.13 -12.15
N ASN A 136 15.87 0.54 -11.76
CA ASN A 136 15.35 1.73 -12.47
C ASN A 136 16.19 3.00 -12.27
N ARG A 137 17.11 3.06 -11.31
CA ARG A 137 18.07 4.19 -11.21
C ARG A 137 19.07 4.23 -12.38
N HIS A 138 19.20 3.13 -13.11
CA HIS A 138 20.05 2.98 -14.29
C HIS A 138 19.26 2.83 -15.60
N GLY A 139 17.93 2.91 -15.57
CA GLY A 139 17.04 2.77 -16.72
C GLY A 139 16.57 4.10 -17.32
N PRO A 140 16.00 4.08 -18.55
CA PRO A 140 15.52 5.30 -19.21
C PRO A 140 14.37 5.93 -18.43
N GLU A 141 14.38 7.28 -18.39
CA GLU A 141 13.43 8.13 -17.64
C GLU A 141 11.98 7.65 -17.72
N CYS A 142 11.35 7.52 -16.56
CA CYS A 142 9.94 7.16 -16.45
C CYS A 142 9.06 8.13 -17.26
N ARG A 143 8.38 7.63 -18.30
CA ARG A 143 7.50 8.41 -19.19
C ARG A 143 6.17 8.84 -18.55
N CYS A 144 5.96 8.74 -17.25
CA CYS A 144 4.76 9.24 -16.61
C CYS A 144 4.86 10.74 -16.26
N GLY A 145 5.07 11.57 -17.29
CA GLY A 145 5.20 13.02 -17.20
C GLY A 145 3.87 13.76 -16.99
N ARG A 146 2.98 13.34 -16.10
CA ARG A 146 1.91 14.20 -15.62
C ARG A 146 2.36 14.92 -14.35
N LYS A 147 2.77 16.18 -14.52
CA LYS A 147 2.91 17.13 -13.41
C LYS A 147 1.53 17.32 -12.77
N VAL A 148 1.29 16.67 -11.65
CA VAL A 148 0.15 16.97 -10.80
C VAL A 148 0.43 18.31 -10.15
N LYS A 149 -0.27 19.36 -10.58
CA LYS A 149 -0.29 20.64 -9.88
C LYS A 149 -1.01 20.43 -8.55
N ILE A 150 -0.25 20.43 -7.47
CA ILE A 150 -0.81 20.49 -6.11
C ILE A 150 -1.31 21.92 -5.95
N GLN A 151 -2.63 22.11 -6.02
CA GLN A 151 -3.25 23.36 -5.59
C GLN A 151 -3.13 23.41 -4.06
N LYS A 152 -2.36 24.41 -3.59
CA LYS A 152 -2.36 24.79 -2.19
C LYS A 152 -3.73 25.38 -1.87
N ALA A 153 -4.48 24.72 -1.00
CA ALA A 153 -5.58 25.32 -0.25
C ALA A 153 -5.05 25.82 1.08
#